data_f1b910526d684875648aac53199bcdb2
#
_entry.id   f1b910526d684875648aac53199bcdb2
#
_cell.length_a   1.000
_cell.length_b   1.000
_cell.length_c   1.000
_cell.angle_alpha   90.00
_cell.angle_beta   90.00
_cell.angle_gamma   90.00
#
_symmetry.space_group_name_H-M   'P 1'
#
loop_
_entity.id
_entity.type
_entity.pdbx_description
1 polymer ?
#
loop_
_entity_poly.entity_id
_entity_poly.type
_entity_poly.pdbx_seq_one_letter_code
_entity_poly.pdbx_strand_id
1 'polypeptide(L)'
;MGNPIFWRLVLGNAGILSLSVLACLYSIVQLGTLSSTARAALDSDHRMIGYQEALTDSFLSEVRYGGKYIFTHAEDRHQQLDQFKNDFVRYLGQLKSLTDSEQMTNSLSKIEQFHRQYHELFDREVTYIRAKQTYAQSRYQQERDKILESVMNELERFKALLQTSLHDKLESMDRAARTARRIAIAATLIVTLLGTWFSFRMSQRLTTAPNDPKLARETDFLISAKRWSKRLAIFTSHTLTSLRRRLALLKGVTTQKGAIKR
;
A
#
# COMPACT_ATOMS: atom_id res chain seq x y z
N MET A 1 3.65 -58.24 -10.49
CA MET A 1 2.67 -57.58 -11.34
C MET A 1 1.79 -56.75 -10.44
N GLY A 2 1.93 -55.42 -10.50
CA GLY A 2 1.21 -54.48 -9.61
C GLY A 2 -0.28 -54.43 -9.96
N ASN A 3 -1.13 -54.43 -8.95
CA ASN A 3 -2.57 -54.42 -9.06
C ASN A 3 -3.01 -53.12 -9.74
N PRO A 4 -3.64 -53.16 -10.96
CA PRO A 4 -3.99 -51.92 -11.74
C PRO A 4 -4.95 -51.01 -11.01
N ILE A 5 -5.69 -51.52 -10.03
CA ILE A 5 -6.63 -50.74 -9.19
C ILE A 5 -5.83 -49.86 -8.20
N PHE A 6 -4.77 -50.42 -7.61
CA PHE A 6 -3.88 -49.69 -6.67
C PHE A 6 -3.22 -48.47 -7.37
N TRP A 7 -2.64 -48.67 -8.56
CA TRP A 7 -2.02 -47.58 -9.33
C TRP A 7 -3.01 -46.45 -9.74
N ARG A 8 -4.23 -46.81 -10.09
CA ARG A 8 -5.27 -45.83 -10.40
C ARG A 8 -5.67 -44.99 -9.17
N LEU A 9 -5.72 -45.61 -8.01
CA LEU A 9 -6.03 -44.95 -6.73
C LEU A 9 -4.92 -44.00 -6.28
N VAL A 10 -3.67 -44.46 -6.43
CA VAL A 10 -2.49 -43.65 -6.14
C VAL A 10 -2.37 -42.45 -7.09
N LEU A 11 -2.55 -42.66 -8.39
CA LEU A 11 -2.52 -41.58 -9.40
C LEU A 11 -3.63 -40.54 -9.19
N GLY A 12 -4.83 -40.96 -8.84
CA GLY A 12 -5.93 -40.04 -8.55
C GLY A 12 -5.68 -39.16 -7.32
N ASN A 13 -5.20 -39.77 -6.22
CA ASN A 13 -4.83 -39.02 -5.02
C ASN A 13 -3.61 -38.11 -5.25
N ALA A 14 -2.61 -38.56 -5.98
CA ALA A 14 -1.46 -37.75 -6.36
C ALA A 14 -1.87 -36.52 -7.20
N GLY A 15 -2.81 -36.68 -8.12
CA GLY A 15 -3.36 -35.57 -8.92
C GLY A 15 -4.06 -34.51 -8.07
N ILE A 16 -4.89 -34.92 -7.11
CA ILE A 16 -5.58 -33.98 -6.20
C ILE A 16 -4.59 -33.27 -5.29
N LEU A 17 -3.60 -34.00 -4.74
CA LEU A 17 -2.54 -33.43 -3.92
C LEU A 17 -1.70 -32.42 -4.71
N SER A 18 -1.30 -32.76 -5.95
CA SER A 18 -0.55 -31.86 -6.83
C SER A 18 -1.32 -30.58 -7.10
N LEU A 19 -2.63 -30.68 -7.40
CA LEU A 19 -3.48 -29.51 -7.65
C LEU A 19 -3.62 -28.63 -6.41
N SER A 20 -3.74 -29.23 -5.23
CA SER A 20 -3.79 -28.51 -3.96
C SER A 20 -2.49 -27.78 -3.65
N VAL A 21 -1.35 -28.43 -3.89
CA VAL A 21 -0.02 -27.82 -3.71
C VAL A 21 0.18 -26.66 -4.68
N LEU A 22 -0.20 -26.82 -5.95
CA LEU A 22 -0.13 -25.75 -6.94
C LEU A 22 -1.02 -24.55 -6.57
N ALA A 23 -2.24 -24.80 -6.09
CA ALA A 23 -3.14 -23.73 -5.63
C ALA A 23 -2.57 -23.00 -4.40
N CYS A 24 -1.96 -23.72 -3.46
CA CYS A 24 -1.29 -23.11 -2.31
C CYS A 24 -0.06 -22.28 -2.73
N LEU A 25 0.78 -22.79 -3.60
CA LEU A 25 1.95 -22.07 -4.12
C LEU A 25 1.54 -20.80 -4.87
N TYR A 26 0.54 -20.90 -5.73
CA TYR A 26 -0.02 -19.73 -6.42
C TYR A 26 -0.52 -18.67 -5.43
N SER A 27 -1.26 -19.08 -4.40
CA SER A 27 -1.78 -18.17 -3.37
C SER A 27 -0.65 -17.49 -2.58
N ILE A 28 0.42 -18.22 -2.25
CA ILE A 28 1.58 -17.67 -1.53
C ILE A 28 2.31 -16.64 -2.40
N VAL A 29 2.56 -16.94 -3.67
CA VAL A 29 3.22 -16.03 -4.61
C VAL A 29 2.37 -14.76 -4.79
N GLN A 30 1.06 -14.91 -4.99
CA GLN A 30 0.15 -13.79 -5.17
C GLN A 30 0.08 -12.87 -3.93
N LEU A 31 0.05 -13.46 -2.73
CA LEU A 31 0.11 -12.70 -1.48
C LEU A 31 1.47 -12.01 -1.29
N GLY A 32 2.55 -12.66 -1.69
CA GLY A 32 3.89 -12.08 -1.65
C GLY A 32 4.03 -10.85 -2.54
N THR A 33 3.59 -10.94 -3.79
CA THR A 33 3.63 -9.81 -4.74
C THR A 33 2.72 -8.66 -4.30
N LEU A 34 1.51 -8.95 -3.82
CA LEU A 34 0.60 -7.92 -3.31
C LEU A 34 1.20 -7.19 -2.10
N SER A 35 1.83 -7.93 -1.17
CA SER A 35 2.46 -7.37 0.03
C SER A 35 3.66 -6.48 -0.32
N SER A 36 4.52 -6.88 -1.27
CA SER A 36 5.69 -6.10 -1.68
C SER A 36 5.29 -4.82 -2.42
N THR A 37 4.33 -4.90 -3.33
CA THR A 37 3.81 -3.74 -4.04
C THR A 37 3.13 -2.74 -3.09
N ALA A 38 2.34 -3.26 -2.13
CA ALA A 38 1.70 -2.43 -1.12
C ALA A 38 2.72 -1.70 -0.24
N ARG A 39 3.80 -2.38 0.18
CA ARG A 39 4.85 -1.74 0.99
C ARG A 39 5.61 -0.67 0.20
N ALA A 40 5.97 -0.94 -1.04
CA ALA A 40 6.68 0.04 -1.88
C ALA A 40 5.82 1.29 -2.14
N ALA A 41 4.53 1.12 -2.41
CA ALA A 41 3.59 2.23 -2.59
C ALA A 41 3.44 3.06 -1.30
N LEU A 42 3.25 2.40 -0.14
CA LEU A 42 3.12 3.08 1.15
C LEU A 42 4.39 3.84 1.55
N ASP A 43 5.58 3.29 1.25
CA ASP A 43 6.85 3.97 1.55
C ASP A 43 7.05 5.21 0.68
N SER A 44 6.72 5.14 -0.62
CA SER A 44 6.74 6.29 -1.52
C SER A 44 5.77 7.38 -1.07
N ASP A 45 4.55 6.99 -0.73
CA ASP A 45 3.50 7.90 -0.32
C ASP A 45 3.82 8.56 1.04
N HIS A 46 4.41 7.82 1.98
CA HIS A 46 4.86 8.37 3.25
C HIS A 46 5.97 9.43 3.07
N ARG A 47 6.91 9.19 2.14
CA ARG A 47 7.93 10.18 1.79
C ARG A 47 7.33 11.43 1.15
N MET A 48 6.34 11.27 0.26
CA MET A 48 5.65 12.42 -0.34
C MET A 48 4.96 13.30 0.70
N ILE A 49 4.30 12.71 1.70
CA ILE A 49 3.69 13.46 2.82
C ILE A 49 4.77 14.21 3.60
N GLY A 50 5.87 13.53 3.97
CA GLY A 50 6.96 14.17 4.70
C GLY A 50 7.62 15.33 3.93
N TYR A 51 7.80 15.16 2.62
CA TYR A 51 8.33 16.25 1.79
C TYR A 51 7.35 17.40 1.59
N GLN A 52 6.05 17.13 1.52
CA GLN A 52 5.02 18.17 1.46
C GLN A 52 4.97 19.01 2.74
N GLU A 53 5.03 18.35 3.91
CA GLU A 53 5.10 19.04 5.20
C GLU A 53 6.38 19.88 5.29
N ALA A 54 7.55 19.28 4.96
CA ALA A 54 8.83 19.99 4.98
C ALA A 54 8.88 21.15 3.97
N LEU A 55 8.26 21.03 2.80
CA LEU A 55 8.13 22.11 1.83
C LEU A 55 7.32 23.28 2.41
N THR A 56 6.19 22.98 3.05
CA THR A 56 5.34 24.01 3.68
C THR A 56 6.07 24.71 4.81
N ASP A 57 6.75 23.96 5.69
CA ASP A 57 7.50 24.50 6.82
C ASP A 57 8.69 25.36 6.35
N SER A 58 9.39 24.94 5.29
CA SER A 58 10.47 25.72 4.68
C SER A 58 9.96 27.05 4.16
N PHE A 59 8.84 27.06 3.43
CA PHE A 59 8.26 28.27 2.91
C PHE A 59 7.78 29.23 4.01
N LEU A 60 7.10 28.71 5.03
CA LEU A 60 6.67 29.54 6.18
C LEU A 60 7.86 30.12 6.95
N SER A 61 8.97 29.37 7.02
CA SER A 61 10.21 29.84 7.61
C SER A 61 10.87 30.93 6.78
N GLU A 62 10.90 30.77 5.43
CA GLU A 62 11.35 31.83 4.52
C GLU A 62 10.59 33.14 4.75
N VAL A 63 9.26 33.06 4.75
CA VAL A 63 8.39 34.22 4.96
C VAL A 63 8.69 34.88 6.32
N ARG A 64 8.83 34.08 7.36
CA ARG A 64 9.13 34.56 8.71
C ARG A 64 10.49 35.28 8.80
N TYR A 65 11.53 34.66 8.24
CA TYR A 65 12.87 35.21 8.27
C TYR A 65 13.03 36.39 7.31
N GLY A 66 12.38 36.36 6.15
CA GLY A 66 12.30 37.46 5.22
C GLY A 66 11.62 38.70 5.86
N GLY A 67 10.50 38.49 6.54
CA GLY A 67 9.84 39.57 7.29
C GLY A 67 10.72 40.16 8.40
N LYS A 68 11.44 39.29 9.15
CA LYS A 68 12.39 39.77 10.17
C LYS A 68 13.52 40.55 9.55
N TYR A 69 14.10 40.12 8.43
CA TYR A 69 15.16 40.85 7.73
C TYR A 69 14.70 42.23 7.29
N ILE A 70 13.50 42.35 6.68
CA ILE A 70 12.96 43.65 6.27
C ILE A 70 12.82 44.60 7.46
N PHE A 71 12.54 44.10 8.67
CA PHE A 71 12.32 44.90 9.86
C PHE A 71 13.62 45.25 10.58
N THR A 72 14.58 44.30 10.67
CA THR A 72 15.79 44.42 11.47
C THR A 72 17.02 44.78 10.66
N HIS A 73 17.03 44.55 9.36
CA HIS A 73 18.16 44.64 8.43
C HIS A 73 19.38 43.79 8.87
N ALA A 74 19.13 42.73 9.67
CA ALA A 74 20.17 41.90 10.23
C ALA A 74 20.60 40.81 9.25
N GLU A 75 21.84 40.78 8.80
CA GLU A 75 22.37 39.89 7.76
C GLU A 75 22.29 38.39 8.14
N ASP A 76 22.36 38.07 9.43
CA ASP A 76 22.16 36.71 9.93
C ASP A 76 20.75 36.14 9.55
N ARG A 77 19.76 37.03 9.45
CA ARG A 77 18.40 36.67 9.04
C ARG A 77 18.31 36.39 7.54
N HIS A 78 19.07 37.09 6.75
CA HIS A 78 19.16 36.84 5.30
C HIS A 78 19.82 35.51 5.03
N GLN A 79 20.89 35.16 5.73
CA GLN A 79 21.52 33.84 5.60
C GLN A 79 20.57 32.68 5.98
N GLN A 80 19.78 32.86 7.04
CA GLN A 80 18.77 31.87 7.44
C GLN A 80 17.66 31.71 6.37
N LEU A 81 17.23 32.80 5.76
CA LEU A 81 16.28 32.77 4.65
C LEU A 81 16.82 31.96 3.47
N ASP A 82 18.10 32.19 3.10
CA ASP A 82 18.72 31.43 1.98
C ASP A 82 18.80 29.92 2.27
N GLN A 83 19.00 29.52 3.53
CA GLN A 83 18.94 28.11 3.90
C GLN A 83 17.55 27.53 3.65
N PHE A 84 16.49 28.17 4.12
CA PHE A 84 15.10 27.71 3.91
C PHE A 84 14.69 27.72 2.43
N LYS A 85 15.15 28.71 1.66
CA LYS A 85 14.99 28.74 0.20
C LYS A 85 15.59 27.52 -0.47
N ASN A 86 16.82 27.15 -0.10
CA ASN A 86 17.48 25.97 -0.62
C ASN A 86 16.75 24.67 -0.21
N ASP A 87 16.27 24.60 1.04
CA ASP A 87 15.46 23.50 1.53
C ASP A 87 14.15 23.37 0.75
N PHE A 88 13.46 24.49 0.51
CA PHE A 88 12.25 24.52 -0.31
C PHE A 88 12.49 23.96 -1.71
N VAL A 89 13.51 24.45 -2.41
CA VAL A 89 13.87 23.99 -3.77
C VAL A 89 14.19 22.50 -3.78
N ARG A 90 14.92 22.02 -2.75
CA ARG A 90 15.25 20.61 -2.60
C ARG A 90 14.01 19.75 -2.42
N TYR A 91 13.09 20.10 -1.49
CA TYR A 91 11.87 19.34 -1.26
C TYR A 91 10.91 19.38 -2.45
N LEU A 92 10.81 20.53 -3.12
CA LEU A 92 10.04 20.65 -4.36
C LEU A 92 10.58 19.73 -5.46
N GLY A 93 11.91 19.65 -5.62
CA GLY A 93 12.56 18.74 -6.56
C GLY A 93 12.29 17.26 -6.23
N GLN A 94 12.33 16.91 -4.94
CA GLN A 94 12.01 15.56 -4.48
C GLN A 94 10.54 15.20 -4.73
N LEU A 95 9.60 16.11 -4.47
CA LEU A 95 8.19 15.90 -4.78
C LEU A 95 7.94 15.72 -6.28
N LYS A 96 8.57 16.54 -7.12
CA LYS A 96 8.48 16.41 -8.58
C LYS A 96 8.99 15.06 -9.08
N SER A 97 10.07 14.53 -8.48
CA SER A 97 10.64 13.23 -8.87
C SER A 97 9.78 12.02 -8.44
N LEU A 98 8.92 12.18 -7.45
CA LEU A 98 8.04 11.12 -6.95
C LEU A 98 6.61 11.18 -7.54
N THR A 99 6.30 12.25 -8.26
CA THR A 99 4.95 12.52 -8.75
C THR A 99 4.79 12.06 -10.19
N ASP A 100 3.87 11.12 -10.43
CA ASP A 100 3.50 10.64 -11.79
C ASP A 100 2.17 11.27 -12.28
N SER A 101 1.45 12.00 -11.43
CA SER A 101 0.17 12.62 -11.75
C SER A 101 0.34 13.98 -12.40
N GLU A 102 -0.26 14.18 -13.57
CA GLU A 102 -0.26 15.47 -14.27
C GLU A 102 -0.84 16.60 -13.41
N GLN A 103 -1.91 16.31 -12.66
CA GLN A 103 -2.54 17.31 -11.78
C GLN A 103 -1.62 17.76 -10.65
N MET A 104 -0.89 16.81 -10.03
CA MET A 104 0.08 17.12 -9.00
C MET A 104 1.29 17.87 -9.58
N THR A 105 1.78 17.46 -10.75
CA THR A 105 2.89 18.14 -11.46
C THR A 105 2.52 19.58 -11.79
N ASN A 106 1.30 19.84 -12.25
CA ASN A 106 0.80 21.18 -12.52
C ASN A 106 0.72 22.02 -11.24
N SER A 107 0.27 21.43 -10.13
CA SER A 107 0.22 22.10 -8.83
C SER A 107 1.63 22.46 -8.33
N LEU A 108 2.59 21.52 -8.38
CA LEU A 108 3.98 21.79 -8.02
C LEU A 108 4.63 22.87 -8.90
N SER A 109 4.29 22.92 -10.19
CA SER A 109 4.77 23.95 -11.10
C SER A 109 4.24 25.34 -10.76
N LYS A 110 2.99 25.43 -10.33
CA LYS A 110 2.40 26.70 -9.84
C LYS A 110 3.03 27.15 -8.52
N ILE A 111 3.25 26.21 -7.59
CA ILE A 111 3.96 26.48 -6.32
C ILE A 111 5.34 27.06 -6.63
N GLU A 112 6.10 26.45 -7.55
CA GLU A 112 7.40 26.95 -7.98
C GLU A 112 7.31 28.34 -8.59
N GLN A 113 6.31 28.60 -9.44
CA GLN A 113 6.10 29.90 -10.06
C GLN A 113 5.81 30.99 -9.03
N PHE A 114 4.91 30.72 -8.07
CA PHE A 114 4.57 31.68 -7.02
C PHE A 114 5.74 31.90 -6.05
N HIS A 115 6.49 30.84 -5.71
CA HIS A 115 7.71 30.95 -4.91
C HIS A 115 8.75 31.85 -5.58
N ARG A 116 8.96 31.70 -6.89
CA ARG A 116 9.85 32.58 -7.67
C ARG A 116 9.38 34.03 -7.64
N GLN A 117 8.08 34.29 -7.82
CA GLN A 117 7.49 35.63 -7.73
C GLN A 117 7.70 36.26 -6.34
N TYR A 118 7.58 35.43 -5.28
CA TYR A 118 7.87 35.87 -3.91
C TYR A 118 9.32 36.38 -3.78
N HIS A 119 10.29 35.60 -4.27
CA HIS A 119 11.70 35.99 -4.21
C HIS A 119 12.01 37.20 -5.09
N GLU A 120 11.47 37.30 -6.28
CA GLU A 120 11.67 38.47 -7.13
C GLU A 120 11.14 39.76 -6.47
N LEU A 121 10.03 39.65 -5.77
CA LEU A 121 9.47 40.77 -5.03
C LEU A 121 10.33 41.12 -3.81
N PHE A 122 10.75 40.11 -3.04
CA PHE A 122 11.61 40.24 -1.88
C PHE A 122 12.96 40.86 -2.25
N ASP A 123 13.63 40.37 -3.27
CA ASP A 123 14.95 40.86 -3.72
C ASP A 123 14.89 42.31 -4.18
N ARG A 124 13.80 42.73 -4.82
CA ARG A 124 13.56 44.15 -5.14
C ARG A 124 13.43 44.98 -3.88
N GLU A 125 12.69 44.53 -2.90
CA GLU A 125 12.53 45.26 -1.60
C GLU A 125 13.85 45.35 -0.85
N VAL A 126 14.63 44.26 -0.80
CA VAL A 126 15.98 44.21 -0.23
C VAL A 126 16.91 45.23 -0.90
N THR A 127 16.82 45.39 -2.24
CA THR A 127 17.61 46.35 -2.99
C THR A 127 17.31 47.78 -2.55
N TYR A 128 16.05 48.16 -2.35
CA TYR A 128 15.68 49.47 -1.84
C TYR A 128 16.18 49.69 -0.41
N ILE A 129 16.07 48.69 0.46
CA ILE A 129 16.52 48.75 1.83
C ILE A 129 18.05 48.99 1.89
N ARG A 130 18.81 48.19 1.12
CA ARG A 130 20.28 48.31 1.07
C ARG A 130 20.74 49.64 0.49
N ALA A 131 20.03 50.17 -0.49
CA ALA A 131 20.26 51.48 -1.09
C ALA A 131 19.79 52.64 -0.19
N LYS A 132 19.16 52.36 0.96
CA LYS A 132 18.52 53.38 1.85
C LYS A 132 17.55 54.30 1.09
N GLN A 133 16.86 53.79 0.09
CA GLN A 133 15.90 54.54 -0.71
C GLN A 133 14.51 54.40 -0.09
N THR A 134 13.74 55.50 -0.18
CA THR A 134 12.31 55.46 0.21
C THR A 134 11.54 54.62 -0.81
N TYR A 135 10.71 53.69 -0.33
CA TYR A 135 9.86 52.86 -1.16
C TYR A 135 8.47 52.71 -0.52
N ALA A 136 7.48 52.30 -1.32
CA ALA A 136 6.11 52.09 -0.87
C ALA A 136 5.94 50.78 -0.12
N GLN A 137 6.43 50.70 1.11
CA GLN A 137 6.45 49.50 1.94
C GLN A 137 5.09 48.79 2.04
N SER A 138 4.00 49.59 2.22
CA SER A 138 2.65 49.03 2.31
C SER A 138 2.22 48.28 1.03
N ARG A 139 2.62 48.79 -0.15
CA ARG A 139 2.36 48.14 -1.42
C ARG A 139 3.12 46.81 -1.56
N TYR A 140 4.42 46.78 -1.20
CA TYR A 140 5.23 45.57 -1.20
C TYR A 140 4.67 44.55 -0.23
N GLN A 141 4.21 44.97 0.93
CA GLN A 141 3.58 44.05 1.90
C GLN A 141 2.29 43.46 1.33
N GLN A 142 1.40 44.26 0.73
CA GLN A 142 0.17 43.75 0.11
C GLN A 142 0.46 42.76 -1.03
N GLU A 143 1.47 43.04 -1.86
CA GLU A 143 1.84 42.16 -2.97
C GLU A 143 2.42 40.83 -2.42
N ARG A 144 3.26 40.88 -1.35
CA ARG A 144 3.77 39.66 -0.68
C ARG A 144 2.63 38.84 -0.08
N ASP A 145 1.70 39.47 0.61
CA ASP A 145 0.58 38.79 1.25
C ASP A 145 -0.28 38.05 0.20
N LYS A 146 -0.53 38.66 -0.96
CA LYS A 146 -1.22 38.00 -2.09
C LYS A 146 -0.46 36.80 -2.64
N ILE A 147 0.85 36.93 -2.81
CA ILE A 147 1.68 35.80 -3.30
C ILE A 147 1.71 34.70 -2.25
N LEU A 148 1.89 35.06 -0.97
CA LEU A 148 1.84 34.13 0.16
C LEU A 148 0.53 33.32 0.17
N GLU A 149 -0.62 34.02 0.05
CA GLU A 149 -1.92 33.38 -0.03
C GLU A 149 -2.00 32.42 -1.24
N SER A 150 -1.47 32.83 -2.40
CA SER A 150 -1.46 31.99 -3.61
C SER A 150 -0.62 30.72 -3.43
N VAL A 151 0.57 30.82 -2.79
CA VAL A 151 1.42 29.66 -2.47
C VAL A 151 0.71 28.75 -1.48
N MET A 152 0.15 29.31 -0.41
CA MET A 152 -0.52 28.50 0.62
C MET A 152 -1.76 27.78 0.07
N ASN A 153 -2.56 28.44 -0.75
CA ASN A 153 -3.71 27.83 -1.40
C ASN A 153 -3.29 26.69 -2.34
N GLU A 154 -2.20 26.84 -3.08
CA GLU A 154 -1.74 25.79 -3.98
C GLU A 154 -1.06 24.64 -3.21
N LEU A 155 -0.39 24.90 -2.08
CA LEU A 155 0.13 23.88 -1.15
C LEU A 155 -1.00 23.04 -0.53
N GLU A 156 -2.07 23.67 -0.09
CA GLU A 156 -3.26 22.98 0.42
C GLU A 156 -3.96 22.17 -0.67
N ARG A 157 -4.04 22.70 -1.88
CA ARG A 157 -4.54 21.96 -3.03
C ARG A 157 -3.69 20.74 -3.34
N PHE A 158 -2.38 20.88 -3.36
CA PHE A 158 -1.46 19.75 -3.56
C PHE A 158 -1.64 18.69 -2.48
N LYS A 159 -1.76 19.11 -1.22
CA LYS A 159 -2.04 18.21 -0.09
C LYS A 159 -3.36 17.45 -0.26
N ALA A 160 -4.42 18.13 -0.70
CA ALA A 160 -5.70 17.48 -0.98
C ALA A 160 -5.61 16.47 -2.13
N LEU A 161 -4.90 16.81 -3.21
CA LEU A 161 -4.63 15.87 -4.31
C LEU A 161 -3.85 14.64 -3.85
N LEU A 162 -2.84 14.84 -3.00
CA LEU A 162 -2.05 13.75 -2.42
C LEU A 162 -2.93 12.84 -1.56
N GLN A 163 -3.76 13.40 -0.69
CA GLN A 163 -4.68 12.63 0.15
C GLN A 163 -5.70 11.83 -0.68
N THR A 164 -6.26 12.44 -1.73
CA THR A 164 -7.17 11.75 -2.65
C THR A 164 -6.48 10.59 -3.36
N SER A 165 -5.27 10.81 -3.90
CA SER A 165 -4.49 9.77 -4.54
C SER A 165 -4.16 8.60 -3.61
N LEU A 166 -3.83 8.90 -2.34
CA LEU A 166 -3.61 7.89 -1.30
C LEU A 166 -4.87 7.08 -1.02
N HIS A 167 -6.02 7.76 -0.89
CA HIS A 167 -7.29 7.10 -0.65
C HIS A 167 -7.66 6.15 -1.81
N ASP A 168 -7.52 6.60 -3.04
CA ASP A 168 -7.81 5.80 -4.25
C ASP A 168 -6.89 4.57 -4.34
N LYS A 169 -5.60 4.73 -4.03
CA LYS A 169 -4.65 3.62 -3.97
C LYS A 169 -5.03 2.60 -2.90
N LEU A 170 -5.38 3.04 -1.69
CA LEU A 170 -5.81 2.17 -0.60
C LEU A 170 -7.09 1.41 -0.97
N GLU A 171 -8.07 2.08 -1.59
CA GLU A 171 -9.30 1.45 -2.05
C GLU A 171 -9.03 0.41 -3.15
N SER A 172 -8.14 0.72 -4.10
CA SER A 172 -7.75 -0.21 -5.16
C SER A 172 -7.07 -1.46 -4.60
N MET A 173 -6.20 -1.30 -3.61
CA MET A 173 -5.55 -2.41 -2.89
C MET A 173 -6.58 -3.28 -2.15
N ASP A 174 -7.55 -2.68 -1.49
CA ASP A 174 -8.61 -3.41 -0.78
C ASP A 174 -9.52 -4.18 -1.77
N ARG A 175 -9.83 -3.58 -2.93
CA ARG A 175 -10.54 -4.27 -4.02
C ARG A 175 -9.73 -5.45 -4.55
N ALA A 176 -8.43 -5.28 -4.80
CA ALA A 176 -7.55 -6.36 -5.25
C ALA A 176 -7.46 -7.50 -4.21
N ALA A 177 -7.31 -7.16 -2.94
CA ALA A 177 -7.28 -8.14 -1.85
C ALA A 177 -8.61 -8.91 -1.72
N ARG A 178 -9.75 -8.24 -1.85
CA ARG A 178 -11.08 -8.89 -1.87
C ARG A 178 -11.24 -9.82 -3.06
N THR A 179 -10.77 -9.43 -4.24
CA THR A 179 -10.82 -10.26 -5.45
C THR A 179 -9.93 -11.49 -5.30
N ALA A 180 -8.69 -11.33 -4.85
CA ALA A 180 -7.77 -12.44 -4.59
C ALA A 180 -8.36 -13.43 -3.57
N ARG A 181 -8.99 -12.92 -2.51
CA ARG A 181 -9.68 -13.77 -1.51
C ARG A 181 -10.84 -14.56 -2.12
N ARG A 182 -11.67 -13.94 -2.97
CA ARG A 182 -12.78 -14.64 -3.66
C ARG A 182 -12.27 -15.75 -4.56
N ILE A 183 -11.20 -15.50 -5.33
CA ILE A 183 -10.56 -16.49 -6.20
C ILE A 183 -10.01 -17.66 -5.36
N ALA A 184 -9.32 -17.37 -4.25
CA ALA A 184 -8.78 -18.41 -3.37
C ALA A 184 -9.88 -19.29 -2.77
N ILE A 185 -10.99 -18.71 -2.32
CA ILE A 185 -12.15 -19.44 -1.79
C ILE A 185 -12.77 -20.31 -2.89
N ALA A 186 -13.00 -19.76 -4.08
CA ALA A 186 -13.56 -20.50 -5.20
C ALA A 186 -12.66 -21.68 -5.62
N ALA A 187 -11.36 -21.46 -5.73
CA ALA A 187 -10.40 -22.52 -6.04
C ALA A 187 -10.41 -23.64 -4.98
N THR A 188 -10.45 -23.27 -3.70
CA THR A 188 -10.53 -24.27 -2.61
C THR A 188 -11.81 -25.08 -2.67
N LEU A 189 -12.96 -24.44 -2.95
CA LEU A 189 -14.24 -25.14 -3.12
C LEU A 189 -14.21 -26.10 -4.30
N ILE A 190 -13.67 -25.71 -5.46
CA ILE A 190 -13.56 -26.54 -6.65
C ILE A 190 -12.68 -27.77 -6.35
N VAL A 191 -11.52 -27.58 -5.72
CA VAL A 191 -10.62 -28.68 -5.37
C VAL A 191 -11.30 -29.66 -4.40
N THR A 192 -12.01 -29.14 -3.41
CA THR A 192 -12.76 -29.94 -2.43
C THR A 192 -13.88 -30.76 -3.10
N LEU A 193 -14.65 -30.13 -3.99
CA LEU A 193 -15.73 -30.79 -4.73
C LEU A 193 -15.18 -31.89 -5.67
N LEU A 194 -14.10 -31.59 -6.39
CA LEU A 194 -13.47 -32.58 -7.27
C LEU A 194 -12.90 -33.76 -6.45
N GLY A 195 -12.28 -33.49 -5.32
CA GLY A 195 -11.77 -34.51 -4.43
C GLY A 195 -12.86 -35.41 -3.86
N THR A 196 -13.97 -34.83 -3.39
CA THR A 196 -15.14 -35.60 -2.87
C THR A 196 -15.81 -36.39 -3.97
N TRP A 197 -16.03 -35.81 -5.16
CA TRP A 197 -16.64 -36.50 -6.31
C TRP A 197 -15.76 -37.69 -6.75
N PHE A 198 -14.45 -37.48 -6.84
CA PHE A 198 -13.54 -38.56 -7.23
C PHE A 198 -13.53 -39.70 -6.20
N SER A 199 -13.47 -39.37 -4.89
CA SER A 199 -13.53 -40.36 -3.80
C SER A 199 -14.85 -41.16 -3.84
N PHE A 200 -15.97 -40.48 -4.08
CA PHE A 200 -17.28 -41.13 -4.19
C PHE A 200 -17.35 -42.07 -5.40
N ARG A 201 -16.88 -41.64 -6.56
CA ARG A 201 -16.89 -42.47 -7.78
C ARG A 201 -15.96 -43.68 -7.67
N MET A 202 -14.85 -43.57 -6.99
CA MET A 202 -13.97 -44.72 -6.71
C MET A 202 -14.58 -45.69 -5.70
N SER A 203 -15.24 -45.18 -4.67
CA SER A 203 -15.95 -46.04 -3.70
C SER A 203 -17.07 -46.88 -4.37
N GLN A 204 -17.84 -46.29 -5.28
CA GLN A 204 -18.89 -47.02 -6.03
C GLN A 204 -18.32 -48.14 -6.92
N ARG A 205 -17.15 -47.92 -7.55
CA ARG A 205 -16.51 -48.96 -8.37
C ARG A 205 -15.95 -50.12 -7.58
N LEU A 206 -15.54 -49.87 -6.32
CA LEU A 206 -15.03 -50.91 -5.41
C LEU A 206 -16.18 -51.78 -4.82
N THR A 207 -17.36 -51.19 -4.63
CA THR A 207 -18.51 -51.93 -4.09
C THR A 207 -19.25 -52.77 -5.16
N THR A 208 -19.02 -52.49 -6.46
CA THR A 208 -19.66 -53.22 -7.59
C THR A 208 -18.79 -54.38 -8.13
N ALA A 209 -17.62 -54.63 -7.54
CA ALA A 209 -16.80 -55.82 -7.91
C ALA A 209 -17.38 -57.09 -7.30
N PRO A 210 -17.60 -58.15 -8.09
CA PRO A 210 -18.23 -59.38 -7.58
C PRO A 210 -17.30 -60.11 -6.59
N ASN A 211 -17.95 -60.77 -5.62
CA ASN A 211 -17.40 -61.54 -4.51
C ASN A 211 -16.16 -62.39 -4.88
N ASP A 212 -14.99 -61.83 -4.76
CA ASP A 212 -13.74 -62.60 -4.83
C ASP A 212 -13.13 -62.65 -3.40
N PRO A 213 -12.98 -63.85 -2.79
CA PRO A 213 -12.57 -64.00 -1.40
C PRO A 213 -11.12 -63.51 -1.09
N LYS A 214 -10.40 -63.11 -2.12
CA LYS A 214 -9.07 -62.48 -1.96
C LYS A 214 -9.13 -61.01 -1.52
N LEU A 215 -10.29 -60.38 -1.55
CA LEU A 215 -10.49 -58.95 -1.21
C LEU A 215 -10.74 -58.67 0.28
N ALA A 216 -10.90 -59.72 1.11
CA ALA A 216 -11.07 -59.57 2.56
C ALA A 216 -9.82 -58.96 3.25
N ARG A 217 -8.61 -59.07 2.64
CA ARG A 217 -7.39 -58.40 3.14
C ARG A 217 -7.29 -56.90 2.80
N GLU A 218 -8.11 -56.40 1.85
CA GLU A 218 -8.09 -54.98 1.44
C GLU A 218 -9.03 -54.10 2.27
N THR A 219 -9.94 -54.68 3.06
CA THR A 219 -10.83 -53.93 3.95
C THR A 219 -10.06 -53.25 5.09
N ASP A 220 -8.94 -53.78 5.51
CA ASP A 220 -8.05 -53.15 6.50
C ASP A 220 -7.42 -51.85 5.96
N PHE A 221 -7.20 -51.78 4.65
CA PHE A 221 -6.63 -50.61 4.00
C PHE A 221 -7.67 -49.46 3.87
N LEU A 222 -8.96 -49.81 3.64
CA LEU A 222 -10.06 -48.84 3.58
C LEU A 222 -10.35 -48.20 4.95
N ILE A 223 -10.20 -48.97 6.01
CA ILE A 223 -10.32 -48.50 7.40
C ILE A 223 -9.19 -47.52 7.72
N SER A 224 -7.97 -47.76 7.22
CA SER A 224 -6.86 -46.85 7.39
C SER A 224 -7.02 -45.57 6.57
N ALA A 225 -7.49 -45.65 5.32
CA ALA A 225 -7.79 -44.47 4.48
C ALA A 225 -8.89 -43.61 5.10
N LYS A 226 -9.94 -44.18 5.69
CA LYS A 226 -10.99 -43.47 6.42
C LYS A 226 -10.46 -42.79 7.70
N ARG A 227 -9.48 -43.37 8.34
CA ARG A 227 -8.76 -42.75 9.47
C ARG A 227 -7.91 -41.55 9.03
N TRP A 228 -7.26 -41.66 7.88
CA TRP A 228 -6.47 -40.58 7.30
C TRP A 228 -7.34 -39.39 6.85
N SER A 229 -8.49 -39.62 6.22
CA SER A 229 -9.43 -38.55 5.82
C SER A 229 -9.95 -37.78 7.04
N LYS A 230 -10.26 -38.47 8.16
CA LYS A 230 -10.62 -37.81 9.41
C LYS A 230 -9.49 -36.94 10.00
N ARG A 231 -8.23 -37.43 9.93
CA ARG A 231 -7.07 -36.65 10.39
C ARG A 231 -6.81 -35.42 9.51
N LEU A 232 -6.97 -35.52 8.21
CA LEU A 232 -6.88 -34.38 7.28
C LEU A 232 -7.97 -33.34 7.54
N ALA A 233 -9.20 -33.76 7.78
CA ALA A 233 -10.30 -32.85 8.13
C ALA A 233 -10.05 -32.10 9.44
N ILE A 234 -9.45 -32.76 10.45
CA ILE A 234 -9.06 -32.14 11.71
C ILE A 234 -7.89 -31.15 11.49
N PHE A 235 -6.93 -31.51 10.65
CA PHE A 235 -5.78 -30.64 10.36
C PHE A 235 -6.20 -29.36 9.58
N THR A 236 -7.11 -29.49 8.59
CA THR A 236 -7.64 -28.33 7.85
C THR A 236 -8.49 -27.43 8.75
N SER A 237 -9.26 -27.98 9.68
CA SER A 237 -10.03 -27.17 10.64
C SER A 237 -9.12 -26.42 11.62
N HIS A 238 -8.01 -27.01 12.04
CA HIS A 238 -7.03 -26.39 12.94
C HIS A 238 -6.26 -25.26 12.24
N THR A 239 -5.87 -25.43 10.97
CA THR A 239 -5.20 -24.39 10.20
C THR A 239 -6.13 -23.22 9.88
N LEU A 240 -7.40 -23.47 9.57
CA LEU A 240 -8.40 -22.42 9.38
C LEU A 240 -8.68 -21.62 10.66
N THR A 241 -8.73 -22.28 11.82
CA THR A 241 -8.91 -21.60 13.12
C THR A 241 -7.68 -20.77 13.50
N SER A 242 -6.48 -21.26 13.23
CA SER A 242 -5.24 -20.50 13.48
C SER A 242 -5.10 -19.28 12.59
N LEU A 243 -5.46 -19.39 11.33
CA LEU A 243 -5.53 -18.25 10.39
C LEU A 243 -6.58 -17.22 10.81
N ARG A 244 -7.74 -17.67 11.30
CA ARG A 244 -8.80 -16.78 11.79
C ARG A 244 -8.36 -16.02 13.05
N ARG A 245 -7.61 -16.65 13.96
CA ARG A 245 -7.04 -15.99 15.15
C ARG A 245 -5.97 -14.96 14.77
N ARG A 246 -5.09 -15.27 13.81
CA ARG A 246 -4.07 -14.32 13.34
C ARG A 246 -4.68 -13.11 12.62
N LEU A 247 -5.75 -13.30 11.84
CA LEU A 247 -6.50 -12.20 11.22
C LEU A 247 -7.25 -11.34 12.24
N ALA A 248 -7.75 -11.93 13.32
CA ALA A 248 -8.39 -11.18 14.41
C ALA A 248 -7.39 -10.32 15.18
N LEU A 249 -6.16 -10.84 15.40
CA LEU A 249 -5.07 -10.08 16.03
C LEU A 249 -4.60 -8.90 15.17
N LEU A 250 -4.53 -9.06 13.85
CA LEU A 250 -4.21 -7.98 12.93
C LEU A 250 -5.29 -6.89 12.89
N LYS A 251 -6.57 -7.25 13.02
CA LYS A 251 -7.67 -6.28 13.17
C LYS A 251 -7.60 -5.51 14.49
N GLY A 252 -7.20 -6.15 15.57
CA GLY A 252 -7.04 -5.50 16.89
C GLY A 252 -5.95 -4.43 16.90
N VAL A 253 -4.85 -4.65 16.16
CA VAL A 253 -3.73 -3.70 16.08
C VAL A 253 -4.10 -2.44 15.27
N THR A 254 -4.98 -2.56 14.27
CA THR A 254 -5.43 -1.40 13.48
C THR A 254 -6.42 -0.52 14.23
N THR A 255 -7.23 -1.09 15.12
CA THR A 255 -8.16 -0.31 15.97
C THR A 255 -7.46 0.43 17.09
N GLN A 256 -6.36 -0.09 17.63
CA GLN A 256 -5.62 0.55 18.71
C GLN A 256 -4.79 1.78 18.25
N LYS A 257 -4.33 1.80 16.99
CA LYS A 257 -3.67 2.98 16.41
C LYS A 257 -4.62 4.15 16.12
N GLY A 258 -5.91 3.89 15.97
CA GLY A 258 -6.93 4.93 15.82
C GLY A 258 -7.33 5.63 17.12
N ALA A 259 -7.05 5.03 18.28
CA ALA A 259 -7.43 5.58 19.60
C ALA A 259 -6.35 6.50 20.21
N ILE A 260 -5.15 6.56 19.66
CA ILE A 260 -4.02 7.38 20.18
C ILE A 260 -3.96 8.78 19.50
N LYS A 261 -4.87 9.08 18.58
CA LYS A 261 -4.94 10.36 17.86
C LYS A 261 -6.19 11.20 18.20
N ARG A 262 -6.65 11.10 19.45
CA ARG A 262 -7.63 12.10 19.99
C ARG A 262 -7.08 12.75 21.23
#